data_ddf8f947a11d5637b609542fbca94eb4
#
_entry.id   ddf8f947a11d5637b609542fbca94eb4
#
_cell.length_a   1.000
_cell.length_b   1.000
_cell.length_c   1.000
_cell.angle_alpha   90.00
_cell.angle_beta   90.00
_cell.angle_gamma   90.00
#
_symmetry.space_group_name_H-M   'P 1'
#
loop_
_entity.id
_entity.type
_entity.pdbx_description
1 polymer ?
#
loop_
_entity_poly.entity_id
_entity_poly.type
_entity_poly.pdbx_seq_one_letter_code
_entity_poly.pdbx_strand_id
1 'polypeptide(L)'
;MSVTRVHHVPAFVMHCIPWRETSLIVELFSLTHGRITAVAKGAKRRGSNLRGVLQQFAPLSVSFSGKNDVKTLTQADWMGGIAPLSGDGLMCGFYLNELILRLTAPADPHPNLYNAYTHALEALSHLSTSAHTEAVLRRFEWALLQEIGLAPSPFFDVDQQPIQVDSHYECWADRGFTKLHHHPLNHLENKHITNQHNSIHTLQGGNSTTKEIAQNVQALLTQKSAGAINYAETTHQPIIRGHTLQQLAHGALVSDPACLRDCKRLMRYLLRHHLGGKTLRTRELMIALAHLF
;
A
#
# COMPACT_ATOMS: atom_id res chain seq x y z
N MET A 1 11.40 -30.54 19.87
CA MET A 1 11.15 -29.11 19.50
C MET A 1 9.72 -28.78 19.87
N SER A 2 9.49 -27.77 20.71
CA SER A 2 8.16 -27.35 21.18
C SER A 2 7.35 -26.69 20.07
N VAL A 3 6.04 -26.89 20.06
CA VAL A 3 5.12 -26.17 19.17
C VAL A 3 5.04 -24.72 19.66
N THR A 4 5.44 -23.76 18.84
CA THR A 4 5.28 -22.34 19.15
C THR A 4 3.79 -22.02 19.16
N ARG A 5 3.28 -21.52 20.28
CA ARG A 5 1.90 -20.99 20.41
C ARG A 5 2.00 -19.49 20.64
N VAL A 6 1.24 -18.75 19.89
CA VAL A 6 1.15 -17.29 19.97
C VAL A 6 -0.30 -16.95 20.26
N HIS A 7 -0.52 -16.03 21.21
CA HIS A 7 -1.84 -15.69 21.69
C HIS A 7 -2.07 -14.17 21.60
N HIS A 8 -3.27 -13.78 21.14
CA HIS A 8 -3.79 -12.41 21.19
C HIS A 8 -2.88 -11.35 20.57
N VAL A 9 -2.35 -11.63 19.37
CA VAL A 9 -1.52 -10.66 18.65
C VAL A 9 -2.39 -9.81 17.73
N PRO A 10 -2.23 -8.46 17.75
CA PRO A 10 -2.88 -7.58 16.78
C PRO A 10 -2.43 -7.91 15.36
N ALA A 11 -3.40 -8.08 14.45
CA ALA A 11 -3.14 -8.41 13.06
C ALA A 11 -4.26 -7.91 12.13
N PHE A 12 -3.93 -7.80 10.84
CA PHE A 12 -4.89 -7.60 9.76
C PHE A 12 -4.85 -8.76 8.79
N VAL A 13 -6.00 -9.07 8.18
CA VAL A 13 -6.06 -10.01 7.06
C VAL A 13 -5.65 -9.26 5.78
N MET A 14 -4.55 -9.70 5.16
CA MET A 14 -4.10 -9.18 3.88
C MET A 14 -4.79 -9.88 2.71
N HIS A 15 -4.98 -11.20 2.82
CA HIS A 15 -5.51 -12.04 1.77
C HIS A 15 -6.09 -13.33 2.33
N CYS A 16 -7.16 -13.86 1.69
CA CYS A 16 -7.75 -15.16 2.00
C CYS A 16 -7.93 -15.98 0.73
N ILE A 17 -7.51 -17.24 0.76
CA ILE A 17 -7.69 -18.19 -0.34
C ILE A 17 -8.49 -19.39 0.18
N PRO A 18 -9.55 -19.84 -0.54
CA PRO A 18 -10.21 -21.10 -0.23
C PRO A 18 -9.22 -22.26 -0.23
N TRP A 19 -9.26 -23.08 0.83
CA TRP A 19 -8.40 -24.24 0.98
C TRP A 19 -9.23 -25.43 1.41
N ARG A 20 -9.20 -26.50 0.62
CA ARG A 20 -10.09 -27.66 0.78
C ARG A 20 -11.56 -27.21 0.86
N GLU A 21 -12.46 -28.06 1.32
CA GLU A 21 -13.89 -27.77 1.33
C GLU A 21 -14.31 -26.71 2.35
N THR A 22 -13.74 -26.74 3.54
CA THR A 22 -14.22 -25.95 4.69
C THR A 22 -13.21 -24.95 5.28
N SER A 23 -11.98 -24.93 4.79
CA SER A 23 -10.88 -24.13 5.34
C SER A 23 -10.52 -22.92 4.46
N LEU A 24 -9.76 -21.99 5.02
CA LEU A 24 -9.12 -20.89 4.30
C LEU A 24 -7.61 -20.93 4.59
N ILE A 25 -6.79 -20.58 3.61
CA ILE A 25 -5.44 -20.06 3.85
C ILE A 25 -5.59 -18.55 3.99
N VAL A 26 -5.04 -18.02 5.07
CA VAL A 26 -5.11 -16.60 5.43
C VAL A 26 -3.70 -16.06 5.50
N GLU A 27 -3.44 -14.98 4.78
CA GLU A 27 -2.23 -14.19 4.93
C GLU A 27 -2.52 -13.06 5.91
N LEU A 28 -1.80 -13.04 7.01
CA LEU A 28 -1.94 -12.04 8.08
C LEU A 28 -0.74 -11.10 8.08
N PHE A 29 -0.96 -9.84 8.40
CA PHE A 29 0.09 -8.90 8.77
C PHE A 29 -0.08 -8.55 10.24
N SER A 30 0.86 -8.99 11.06
CA SER A 30 0.78 -8.86 12.53
C SER A 30 1.81 -7.88 13.08
N LEU A 31 1.46 -7.26 14.20
CA LEU A 31 2.30 -6.26 14.87
C LEU A 31 3.68 -6.82 15.26
N THR A 32 3.74 -8.05 15.76
CA THR A 32 4.95 -8.60 16.42
C THR A 32 5.60 -9.77 15.67
N HIS A 33 4.94 -10.29 14.63
CA HIS A 33 5.45 -11.46 13.89
C HIS A 33 5.51 -11.22 12.38
N GLY A 34 5.29 -9.97 11.93
CA GLY A 34 5.28 -9.63 10.52
C GLY A 34 4.18 -10.34 9.72
N ARG A 35 4.49 -10.73 8.48
CA ARG A 35 3.55 -11.50 7.65
C ARG A 35 3.55 -12.98 8.02
N ILE A 36 2.36 -13.55 8.19
CA ILE A 36 2.16 -14.94 8.59
C ILE A 36 1.12 -15.58 7.69
N THR A 37 1.48 -16.72 7.10
CA THR A 37 0.53 -17.57 6.42
C THR A 37 -0.05 -18.59 7.40
N ALA A 38 -1.37 -18.65 7.54
CA ALA A 38 -2.04 -19.57 8.44
C ALA A 38 -3.23 -20.28 7.79
N VAL A 39 -3.46 -21.54 8.19
CA VAL A 39 -4.68 -22.28 7.83
C VAL A 39 -5.74 -22.04 8.89
N ALA A 40 -6.85 -21.43 8.50
CA ALA A 40 -8.07 -21.29 9.30
C ALA A 40 -8.97 -22.49 9.05
N LYS A 41 -8.82 -23.54 9.87
CA LYS A 41 -9.56 -24.79 9.72
C LYS A 41 -11.04 -24.60 10.00
N GLY A 42 -11.91 -25.08 9.10
CA GLY A 42 -13.35 -25.00 9.25
C GLY A 42 -13.93 -23.58 9.15
N ALA A 43 -13.16 -22.60 8.74
CA ALA A 43 -13.60 -21.19 8.64
C ALA A 43 -14.82 -20.99 7.72
N LYS A 44 -15.05 -21.89 6.74
CA LYS A 44 -16.20 -21.83 5.82
C LYS A 44 -17.45 -22.56 6.36
N ARG A 45 -17.36 -23.30 7.46
CA ARG A 45 -18.50 -24.05 8.03
C ARG A 45 -19.58 -23.09 8.53
N ARG A 46 -20.86 -23.52 8.42
CA ARG A 46 -21.96 -22.84 9.11
C ARG A 46 -21.70 -22.88 10.63
N GLY A 47 -21.81 -21.75 11.30
CA GLY A 47 -21.56 -21.66 12.76
C GLY A 47 -20.06 -21.55 13.14
N SER A 48 -19.14 -21.43 12.19
CA SER A 48 -17.74 -21.14 12.51
C SER A 48 -17.59 -19.69 13.00
N ASN A 49 -16.97 -19.50 14.17
CA ASN A 49 -16.65 -18.18 14.71
C ASN A 49 -15.69 -17.39 13.77
N LEU A 50 -14.90 -18.08 12.95
CA LEU A 50 -13.97 -17.46 12.01
C LEU A 50 -14.64 -16.93 10.74
N ARG A 51 -15.85 -17.43 10.39
CA ARG A 51 -16.50 -17.14 9.10
C ARG A 51 -16.80 -15.66 8.85
N GLY A 52 -17.19 -14.94 9.88
CA GLY A 52 -17.57 -13.52 9.78
C GLY A 52 -16.46 -12.56 10.16
N VAL A 53 -15.41 -13.05 10.80
CA VAL A 53 -14.34 -12.25 11.41
C VAL A 53 -13.16 -12.05 10.46
N LEU A 54 -12.81 -13.06 9.64
CA LEU A 54 -11.65 -12.99 8.72
C LEU A 54 -11.96 -12.09 7.52
N GLN A 55 -12.08 -10.80 7.78
CA GLN A 55 -12.30 -9.75 6.78
C GLN A 55 -11.06 -8.88 6.66
N GLN A 56 -10.73 -8.46 5.42
CA GLN A 56 -9.65 -7.51 5.17
C GLN A 56 -10.01 -6.15 5.78
N PHE A 57 -8.98 -5.38 6.13
CA PHE A 57 -9.07 -4.02 6.69
C PHE A 57 -9.70 -3.92 8.09
N ALA A 58 -10.13 -5.03 8.67
CA ALA A 58 -10.62 -5.08 10.05
C ALA A 58 -9.47 -5.44 11.00
N PRO A 59 -9.25 -4.68 12.09
CA PRO A 59 -8.24 -5.03 13.08
C PRO A 59 -8.71 -6.23 13.90
N LEU A 60 -7.85 -7.23 13.99
CA LEU A 60 -8.11 -8.49 14.67
C LEU A 60 -7.09 -8.75 15.78
N SER A 61 -7.52 -9.43 16.83
CA SER A 61 -6.68 -10.13 17.79
C SER A 61 -6.62 -11.61 17.38
N VAL A 62 -5.44 -12.10 17.00
CA VAL A 62 -5.30 -13.47 16.49
C VAL A 62 -4.45 -14.34 17.39
N SER A 63 -4.77 -15.64 17.45
CA SER A 63 -3.93 -16.66 18.06
C SER A 63 -3.63 -17.75 17.04
N PHE A 64 -2.39 -18.20 16.98
CA PHE A 64 -1.96 -19.22 16.05
C PHE A 64 -0.90 -20.14 16.64
N SER A 65 -0.72 -21.32 16.04
CA SER A 65 0.26 -22.29 16.46
C SER A 65 0.87 -23.01 15.26
N GLY A 66 2.07 -23.54 15.44
CA GLY A 66 2.75 -24.37 14.45
C GLY A 66 4.25 -24.15 14.43
N LYS A 67 4.98 -25.17 13.95
CA LYS A 67 6.46 -25.14 13.79
C LYS A 67 6.89 -24.69 12.41
N ASN A 68 6.07 -25.00 11.39
CA ASN A 68 6.36 -24.75 9.98
C ASN A 68 6.00 -23.31 9.58
N ASP A 69 6.39 -22.90 8.39
CA ASP A 69 6.08 -21.58 7.84
C ASP A 69 4.58 -21.33 7.80
N VAL A 70 3.79 -22.34 7.40
CA VAL A 70 2.33 -22.28 7.44
C VAL A 70 1.86 -22.67 8.85
N LYS A 71 1.28 -21.69 9.55
CA LYS A 71 0.72 -21.85 10.90
C LYS A 71 -0.71 -22.40 10.85
N THR A 72 -1.25 -22.75 12.02
CA THR A 72 -2.69 -23.00 12.20
C THR A 72 -3.28 -21.83 12.97
N LEU A 73 -4.23 -21.12 12.38
CA LEU A 73 -5.02 -20.09 13.07
C LEU A 73 -5.99 -20.79 14.03
N THR A 74 -5.87 -20.49 15.32
CA THR A 74 -6.68 -21.11 16.37
C THR A 74 -7.81 -20.20 16.82
N GLN A 75 -7.62 -18.89 16.79
CA GLN A 75 -8.60 -17.88 17.20
C GLN A 75 -8.41 -16.59 16.41
N ALA A 76 -9.50 -15.88 16.17
CA ALA A 76 -9.48 -14.51 15.65
C ALA A 76 -10.72 -13.79 16.20
N ASP A 77 -10.49 -12.64 16.82
CA ASP A 77 -11.53 -11.79 17.39
C ASP A 77 -11.42 -10.39 16.81
N TRP A 78 -12.54 -9.79 16.50
CA TRP A 78 -12.58 -8.42 16.01
C TRP A 78 -12.30 -7.42 17.14
N MET A 79 -11.38 -6.46 16.89
CA MET A 79 -10.98 -5.47 17.89
C MET A 79 -11.75 -4.16 17.79
N GLY A 80 -12.54 -3.94 16.74
CA GLY A 80 -13.23 -2.66 16.52
C GLY A 80 -12.30 -1.56 15.97
N GLY A 81 -12.80 -0.35 15.92
CA GLY A 81 -12.00 0.87 15.73
C GLY A 81 -12.02 1.44 14.29
N ILE A 82 -11.94 0.64 13.25
CA ILE A 82 -11.90 1.14 11.86
C ILE A 82 -13.25 0.92 11.18
N ALA A 83 -13.84 1.98 10.64
CA ALA A 83 -15.06 1.88 9.85
C ALA A 83 -14.78 1.15 8.50
N PRO A 84 -15.76 0.41 7.95
CA PRO A 84 -15.58 -0.30 6.69
C PRO A 84 -15.19 0.64 5.55
N LEU A 85 -14.14 0.27 4.80
CA LEU A 85 -13.73 1.02 3.62
C LEU A 85 -14.75 0.86 2.49
N SER A 86 -15.00 1.92 1.73
CA SER A 86 -15.91 1.93 0.59
C SER A 86 -15.33 2.74 -0.58
N GLY A 87 -15.87 2.56 -1.78
CA GLY A 87 -15.47 3.32 -2.97
C GLY A 87 -13.95 3.36 -3.20
N ASP A 88 -13.42 4.56 -3.43
CA ASP A 88 -11.98 4.77 -3.66
C ASP A 88 -11.12 4.35 -2.46
N GLY A 89 -11.63 4.54 -1.23
CA GLY A 89 -10.94 4.11 -0.01
C GLY A 89 -10.71 2.61 0.02
N LEU A 90 -11.67 1.81 -0.43
CA LEU A 90 -11.53 0.36 -0.53
C LEU A 90 -10.45 -0.05 -1.54
N MET A 91 -10.42 0.61 -2.71
CA MET A 91 -9.39 0.37 -3.73
C MET A 91 -8.00 0.74 -3.22
N CYS A 92 -7.90 1.87 -2.50
CA CYS A 92 -6.66 2.26 -1.83
C CYS A 92 -6.23 1.23 -0.78
N GLY A 93 -7.15 0.70 0.01
CA GLY A 93 -6.85 -0.38 0.97
C GLY A 93 -6.26 -1.63 0.30
N PHE A 94 -6.82 -2.08 -0.83
CA PHE A 94 -6.24 -3.18 -1.61
C PHE A 94 -4.85 -2.85 -2.15
N TYR A 95 -4.62 -1.61 -2.57
CA TYR A 95 -3.31 -1.14 -2.99
C TYR A 95 -2.29 -1.23 -1.86
N LEU A 96 -2.63 -0.78 -0.64
CA LEU A 96 -1.76 -0.90 0.52
C LEU A 96 -1.44 -2.37 0.84
N ASN A 97 -2.45 -3.26 0.80
CA ASN A 97 -2.24 -4.70 0.99
C ASN A 97 -1.26 -5.27 -0.04
N GLU A 98 -1.43 -4.92 -1.32
CA GLU A 98 -0.54 -5.42 -2.37
C GLU A 98 0.91 -4.96 -2.16
N LEU A 99 1.14 -3.71 -1.72
CA LEU A 99 2.47 -3.20 -1.41
C LEU A 99 3.13 -4.00 -0.27
N ILE A 100 2.42 -4.20 0.85
CA ILE A 100 2.92 -5.00 1.97
C ILE A 100 3.27 -6.41 1.49
N LEU A 101 2.35 -7.07 0.78
CA LEU A 101 2.54 -8.44 0.32
C LEU A 101 3.73 -8.61 -0.63
N ARG A 102 4.05 -7.59 -1.42
CA ARG A 102 5.14 -7.67 -2.40
C ARG A 102 6.49 -7.23 -1.88
N LEU A 103 6.53 -6.31 -0.93
CA LEU A 103 7.76 -5.64 -0.51
C LEU A 103 8.28 -6.09 0.86
N THR A 104 7.46 -6.72 1.70
CA THR A 104 7.93 -7.23 2.99
C THR A 104 8.23 -8.72 2.95
N ALA A 105 9.18 -9.19 3.74
CA ALA A 105 9.49 -10.60 3.90
C ALA A 105 8.48 -11.30 4.83
N PRO A 106 8.23 -12.62 4.67
CA PRO A 106 7.48 -13.40 5.65
C PRO A 106 8.20 -13.47 6.99
N ALA A 107 7.44 -13.48 8.08
CA ALA A 107 7.90 -13.62 9.46
C ALA A 107 8.93 -12.56 9.90
N ASP A 108 8.94 -11.40 9.25
CA ASP A 108 9.78 -10.26 9.58
C ASP A 108 8.91 -9.15 10.19
N PRO A 109 9.06 -8.85 11.51
CA PRO A 109 8.24 -7.87 12.20
C PRO A 109 8.59 -6.43 11.79
N HIS A 110 7.56 -5.66 11.43
CA HIS A 110 7.65 -4.24 11.09
C HIS A 110 6.61 -3.44 11.89
N PRO A 111 6.81 -3.21 13.20
CA PRO A 111 5.80 -2.56 14.05
C PRO A 111 5.46 -1.13 13.61
N ASN A 112 6.45 -0.35 13.14
CA ASN A 112 6.20 1.00 12.64
C ASN A 112 5.34 0.97 11.36
N LEU A 113 5.60 0.02 10.46
CA LEU A 113 4.77 -0.17 9.27
C LEU A 113 3.36 -0.63 9.63
N TYR A 114 3.20 -1.51 10.64
CA TYR A 114 1.90 -1.91 11.14
C TYR A 114 1.08 -0.70 11.62
N ASN A 115 1.70 0.18 12.39
CA ASN A 115 1.07 1.42 12.86
C ASN A 115 0.75 2.37 11.70
N ALA A 116 1.66 2.55 10.75
CA ALA A 116 1.43 3.36 9.55
C ALA A 116 0.27 2.82 8.70
N TYR A 117 0.15 1.49 8.60
CA TYR A 117 -0.97 0.83 7.91
C TYR A 117 -2.30 1.08 8.63
N THR A 118 -2.32 0.93 9.97
CA THR A 118 -3.51 1.21 10.79
C THR A 118 -4.00 2.65 10.59
N HIS A 119 -3.11 3.63 10.73
CA HIS A 119 -3.43 5.04 10.51
C HIS A 119 -3.90 5.33 9.08
N ALA A 120 -3.30 4.67 8.08
CA ALA A 120 -3.73 4.82 6.69
C ALA A 120 -5.16 4.29 6.50
N LEU A 121 -5.51 3.12 7.05
CA LEU A 121 -6.86 2.58 6.97
C LEU A 121 -7.89 3.47 7.69
N GLU A 122 -7.57 3.97 8.88
CA GLU A 122 -8.41 4.93 9.60
C GLU A 122 -8.67 6.18 8.76
N ALA A 123 -7.63 6.79 8.20
CA ALA A 123 -7.77 7.96 7.34
C ALA A 123 -8.57 7.66 6.08
N LEU A 124 -8.37 6.48 5.44
CA LEU A 124 -9.11 6.04 4.27
C LEU A 124 -10.59 5.73 4.56
N SER A 125 -10.95 5.39 5.79
CA SER A 125 -12.34 5.15 6.20
C SER A 125 -13.16 6.44 6.34
N HIS A 126 -12.50 7.61 6.49
CA HIS A 126 -13.10 8.92 6.65
C HIS A 126 -12.80 9.87 5.47
N LEU A 127 -12.69 9.34 4.25
CA LEU A 127 -12.31 10.14 3.08
C LEU A 127 -13.24 11.31 2.83
N SER A 128 -12.65 12.49 2.71
CA SER A 128 -13.35 13.74 2.39
C SER A 128 -12.96 14.32 1.02
N THR A 129 -11.72 14.15 0.57
CA THR A 129 -11.22 14.72 -0.69
C THR A 129 -10.16 13.83 -1.36
N SER A 130 -10.02 13.96 -2.69
CA SER A 130 -8.98 13.27 -3.47
C SER A 130 -7.55 13.65 -3.03
N ALA A 131 -7.32 14.92 -2.68
CA ALA A 131 -6.02 15.39 -2.19
C ALA A 131 -5.65 14.75 -0.85
N HIS A 132 -6.62 14.57 0.04
CA HIS A 132 -6.42 13.86 1.31
C HIS A 132 -6.03 12.40 1.08
N THR A 133 -6.74 11.70 0.19
CA THR A 133 -6.42 10.33 -0.20
C THR A 133 -5.00 10.23 -0.73
N GLU A 134 -4.59 11.13 -1.63
CA GLU A 134 -3.24 11.13 -2.19
C GLU A 134 -2.18 11.33 -1.09
N ALA A 135 -2.40 12.25 -0.16
CA ALA A 135 -1.48 12.48 0.96
C ALA A 135 -1.32 11.24 1.86
N VAL A 136 -2.44 10.55 2.17
CA VAL A 136 -2.43 9.30 2.95
C VAL A 136 -1.59 8.23 2.24
N LEU A 137 -1.80 8.03 0.93
CA LEU A 137 -1.04 7.05 0.16
C LEU A 137 0.45 7.38 0.12
N ARG A 138 0.83 8.64 -0.13
CA ARG A 138 2.25 9.06 -0.17
C ARG A 138 2.93 8.87 1.18
N ARG A 139 2.24 9.16 2.28
CA ARG A 139 2.74 8.93 3.64
C ARG A 139 3.02 7.46 3.91
N PHE A 140 2.05 6.61 3.58
CA PHE A 140 2.20 5.18 3.77
C PHE A 140 3.32 4.58 2.91
N GLU A 141 3.38 4.93 1.62
CA GLU A 141 4.42 4.45 0.70
C GLU A 141 5.83 4.83 1.20
N TRP A 142 5.98 6.07 1.67
CA TRP A 142 7.24 6.53 2.24
C TRP A 142 7.60 5.75 3.52
N ALA A 143 6.66 5.59 4.45
CA ALA A 143 6.87 4.82 5.67
C ALA A 143 7.23 3.35 5.38
N LEU A 144 6.58 2.73 4.39
CA LEU A 144 6.90 1.38 3.93
C LEU A 144 8.35 1.30 3.44
N LEU A 145 8.74 2.18 2.51
CA LEU A 145 10.10 2.18 1.95
C LEU A 145 11.17 2.46 3.01
N GLN A 146 10.88 3.35 3.96
CA GLN A 146 11.79 3.62 5.09
C GLN A 146 11.97 2.38 5.98
N GLU A 147 10.86 1.75 6.37
CA GLU A 147 10.88 0.61 7.30
C GLU A 147 11.61 -0.61 6.72
N ILE A 148 11.52 -0.83 5.41
CA ILE A 148 12.23 -1.93 4.74
C ILE A 148 13.63 -1.52 4.22
N GLY A 149 14.10 -0.30 4.54
CA GLY A 149 15.43 0.17 4.19
C GLY A 149 15.63 0.50 2.71
N LEU A 150 14.56 0.76 1.96
CA LEU A 150 14.60 1.07 0.53
C LEU A 150 14.37 2.56 0.19
N ALA A 151 14.10 3.39 1.20
CA ALA A 151 13.99 4.83 1.01
C ALA A 151 15.39 5.48 1.07
N PRO A 152 15.74 6.34 0.11
CA PRO A 152 16.95 7.15 0.24
C PRO A 152 16.80 8.17 1.38
N SER A 153 17.94 8.58 1.99
CA SER A 153 17.91 9.57 3.06
C SER A 153 17.32 10.91 2.59
N PRO A 154 16.26 11.43 3.21
CA PRO A 154 15.70 12.72 2.86
C PRO A 154 16.45 13.89 3.54
N PHE A 155 17.49 13.62 4.33
CA PHE A 155 18.25 14.60 5.10
C PHE A 155 19.53 15.03 4.40
N PHE A 156 20.17 14.11 3.67
CA PHE A 156 21.48 14.30 3.05
C PHE A 156 21.45 13.83 1.60
N ASP A 157 22.23 14.53 0.75
CA ASP A 157 22.49 14.10 -0.62
C ASP A 157 23.60 13.04 -0.69
N VAL A 158 23.96 12.61 -1.90
CA VAL A 158 25.01 11.60 -2.14
C VAL A 158 26.39 12.04 -1.67
N ASP A 159 26.64 13.36 -1.60
CA ASP A 159 27.88 13.97 -1.13
C ASP A 159 27.85 14.27 0.38
N GLN A 160 26.86 13.71 1.09
CA GLN A 160 26.62 13.90 2.53
C GLN A 160 26.38 15.38 2.91
N GLN A 161 25.92 16.20 1.96
CA GLN A 161 25.54 17.57 2.25
C GLN A 161 24.07 17.62 2.67
N PRO A 162 23.72 18.45 3.68
CA PRO A 162 22.32 18.62 4.07
C PRO A 162 21.45 19.10 2.91
N ILE A 163 20.26 18.53 2.79
CA ILE A 163 19.28 18.93 1.78
C ILE A 163 18.86 20.39 2.00
N GLN A 164 19.03 21.20 0.97
CA GLN A 164 18.70 22.62 0.94
C GLN A 164 17.29 22.83 0.37
N VAL A 165 16.47 23.64 1.06
CA VAL A 165 15.04 23.88 0.73
C VAL A 165 14.85 24.37 -0.71
N ASP A 166 15.68 25.32 -1.12
CA ASP A 166 15.55 26.03 -2.40
C ASP A 166 16.25 25.34 -3.57
N SER A 167 16.81 24.15 -3.34
CA SER A 167 17.52 23.37 -4.35
C SER A 167 16.66 22.27 -4.95
N HIS A 168 17.07 21.77 -6.10
CA HIS A 168 16.45 20.63 -6.77
C HIS A 168 17.41 19.45 -6.76
N TYR A 169 16.84 18.24 -6.65
CA TYR A 169 17.58 17.00 -6.51
C TYR A 169 17.05 15.96 -7.48
N GLU A 170 17.95 15.31 -8.20
CA GLU A 170 17.65 14.12 -8.98
C GLU A 170 17.72 12.89 -8.07
N CYS A 171 16.69 12.03 -8.11
CA CYS A 171 16.62 10.83 -7.28
C CYS A 171 17.17 9.60 -8.02
N TRP A 172 18.12 8.92 -7.39
CA TRP A 172 18.63 7.60 -7.80
C TRP A 172 18.24 6.57 -6.74
N ALA A 173 17.48 5.56 -7.13
CA ALA A 173 16.94 4.58 -6.18
C ALA A 173 18.01 3.88 -5.32
N ASP A 174 19.17 3.60 -5.93
CA ASP A 174 20.28 2.89 -5.28
C ASP A 174 21.32 3.81 -4.61
N ARG A 175 21.30 5.12 -4.93
CA ARG A 175 22.35 6.05 -4.47
C ARG A 175 21.82 7.15 -3.59
N GLY A 176 20.59 7.58 -3.79
CA GLY A 176 19.99 8.70 -3.08
C GLY A 176 19.78 9.94 -3.95
N PHE A 177 19.88 11.11 -3.35
CA PHE A 177 19.59 12.39 -4.00
C PHE A 177 20.87 13.10 -4.41
N THR A 178 20.95 13.50 -5.69
CA THR A 178 22.06 14.30 -6.22
C THR A 178 21.59 15.73 -6.46
N LYS A 179 22.28 16.70 -5.89
CA LYS A 179 21.95 18.12 -6.06
C LYS A 179 22.18 18.57 -7.49
N LEU A 180 21.21 19.25 -8.08
CA LEU A 180 21.35 19.86 -9.39
C LEU A 180 21.94 21.27 -9.25
N HIS A 181 23.12 21.50 -9.84
CA HIS A 181 23.83 22.77 -9.76
C HIS A 181 23.31 23.83 -10.74
N HIS A 182 22.63 23.42 -11.84
CA HIS A 182 21.98 24.32 -12.79
C HIS A 182 20.72 23.63 -13.35
N HIS A 183 19.57 24.18 -13.08
CA HIS A 183 18.33 23.79 -13.75
C HIS A 183 17.72 25.02 -14.43
N PRO A 184 17.78 25.12 -15.77
CA PRO A 184 16.97 26.08 -16.49
C PRO A 184 15.52 25.56 -16.49
N LEU A 185 14.71 25.97 -15.48
CA LEU A 185 13.30 25.59 -15.32
C LEU A 185 12.39 26.05 -16.48
N ASN A 186 12.93 26.75 -17.49
CA ASN A 186 12.11 27.41 -18.50
C ASN A 186 11.75 26.57 -19.73
N HIS A 187 12.13 25.28 -19.83
CA HIS A 187 11.83 24.48 -21.03
C HIS A 187 10.91 23.27 -20.83
N LEU A 188 10.51 22.91 -19.61
CA LEU A 188 9.69 21.71 -19.36
C LEU A 188 8.24 21.98 -18.98
N GLU A 189 7.85 23.22 -18.63
CA GLU A 189 6.46 23.53 -18.29
C GLU A 189 5.53 23.67 -19.50
N ASN A 190 6.08 23.79 -20.73
CA ASN A 190 5.26 24.07 -21.93
C ASN A 190 5.01 22.87 -22.86
N LYS A 191 5.36 21.63 -22.50
CA LYS A 191 5.13 20.48 -23.42
C LYS A 191 4.06 19.48 -23.00
N HIS A 192 3.40 19.62 -21.84
CA HIS A 192 2.34 18.68 -21.42
C HIS A 192 1.11 19.33 -20.78
N ILE A 193 0.70 20.50 -21.27
CA ILE A 193 -0.64 21.04 -20.98
C ILE A 193 -1.47 20.98 -22.25
N THR A 194 -1.79 19.78 -22.69
CA THR A 194 -2.97 19.52 -23.52
C THR A 194 -3.43 18.10 -23.25
N ASN A 195 -4.68 18.01 -22.77
CA ASN A 195 -5.49 16.79 -22.53
C ASN A 195 -5.17 16.03 -21.23
N GLN A 196 -6.07 15.93 -20.28
CA GLN A 196 -7.50 15.75 -20.27
C GLN A 196 -8.05 16.05 -18.86
N HIS A 197 -8.88 17.08 -18.76
CA HIS A 197 -9.91 17.13 -17.73
C HIS A 197 -10.95 16.09 -18.10
N ASN A 198 -10.99 14.96 -17.41
CA ASN A 198 -12.18 14.14 -17.33
C ASN A 198 -12.60 14.02 -15.88
N SER A 199 -13.71 14.68 -15.63
CA SER A 199 -14.47 14.69 -14.40
C SER A 199 -14.76 13.27 -13.92
N ILE A 200 -14.41 12.99 -12.67
CA ILE A 200 -14.89 11.80 -11.98
C ILE A 200 -16.37 12.06 -11.66
N HIS A 201 -17.26 11.49 -12.44
CA HIS A 201 -18.67 11.42 -12.09
C HIS A 201 -18.86 10.42 -10.95
N THR A 202 -19.42 10.92 -9.87
CA THR A 202 -19.91 10.19 -8.71
C THR A 202 -20.83 9.05 -9.15
N LEU A 203 -20.45 7.82 -8.83
CA LEU A 203 -21.33 6.66 -8.98
C LEU A 203 -22.44 6.73 -7.94
N GLN A 204 -23.61 7.15 -8.34
CA GLN A 204 -24.86 6.90 -7.64
C GLN A 204 -25.56 5.71 -8.29
N GLY A 205 -25.83 4.69 -7.49
CA GLY A 205 -26.88 3.71 -7.75
C GLY A 205 -26.42 2.30 -8.12
N GLY A 206 -26.43 1.42 -7.13
CA GLY A 206 -26.39 -0.03 -7.31
C GLY A 206 -26.09 -0.72 -5.97
N ASN A 207 -27.09 -1.34 -5.35
CA ASN A 207 -27.01 -2.11 -4.12
C ASN A 207 -26.22 -3.42 -4.29
N SER A 208 -24.94 -3.33 -4.61
CA SER A 208 -24.01 -4.46 -4.44
C SER A 208 -23.36 -4.32 -3.06
N THR A 209 -23.52 -5.30 -2.21
CA THR A 209 -22.92 -5.27 -0.88
C THR A 209 -21.42 -5.17 -1.00
N THR A 210 -20.78 -4.30 -0.21
CA THR A 210 -19.31 -4.10 -0.11
C THR A 210 -18.55 -5.43 -0.08
N LYS A 211 -19.21 -6.48 0.42
CA LYS A 211 -18.70 -7.85 0.51
C LYS A 211 -18.58 -8.56 -0.85
N GLU A 212 -19.51 -8.33 -1.79
CA GLU A 212 -19.44 -8.90 -3.14
C GLU A 212 -18.38 -8.21 -3.99
N ILE A 213 -18.25 -6.89 -3.86
CA ILE A 213 -17.19 -6.12 -4.53
C ILE A 213 -15.82 -6.57 -4.03
N ALA A 214 -15.65 -6.71 -2.71
CA ALA A 214 -14.40 -7.19 -2.13
C ALA A 214 -14.04 -8.61 -2.59
N GLN A 215 -15.02 -9.52 -2.70
CA GLN A 215 -14.79 -10.88 -3.19
C GLN A 215 -14.44 -10.91 -4.68
N ASN A 216 -15.07 -10.09 -5.50
CA ASN A 216 -14.79 -10.00 -6.93
C ASN A 216 -13.42 -9.39 -7.20
N VAL A 217 -13.04 -8.31 -6.48
CA VAL A 217 -11.69 -7.72 -6.54
C VAL A 217 -10.65 -8.73 -6.08
N GLN A 218 -10.94 -9.48 -5.02
CA GLN A 218 -10.08 -10.55 -4.52
C GLN A 218 -9.86 -11.66 -5.56
N ALA A 219 -10.90 -12.09 -6.26
CA ALA A 219 -10.80 -13.09 -7.32
C ALA A 219 -9.96 -12.59 -8.52
N LEU A 220 -10.12 -11.32 -8.90
CA LEU A 220 -9.32 -10.69 -9.96
C LEU A 220 -7.84 -10.56 -9.58
N LEU A 221 -7.53 -10.24 -8.33
CA LEU A 221 -6.15 -10.17 -7.83
C LEU A 221 -5.44 -11.54 -7.80
N THR A 222 -6.18 -12.64 -7.75
CA THR A 222 -5.61 -14.00 -7.74
C THR A 222 -5.41 -14.60 -9.13
N GLN A 223 -6.03 -14.06 -10.18
CA GLN A 223 -5.84 -14.56 -11.55
C GLN A 223 -4.44 -14.18 -12.06
N LYS A 224 -3.72 -15.16 -12.65
CA LYS A 224 -2.42 -14.92 -13.30
C LYS A 224 -2.61 -13.98 -14.49
N SER A 225 -1.84 -12.89 -14.49
CA SER A 225 -1.86 -11.88 -15.54
C SER A 225 -1.47 -12.47 -16.90
N ALA A 226 -2.42 -12.49 -17.83
CA ALA A 226 -2.15 -12.58 -19.26
C ALA A 226 -2.39 -11.19 -19.84
N GLY A 227 -1.33 -10.51 -20.26
CA GLY A 227 -1.41 -9.24 -20.98
C GLY A 227 -0.67 -8.08 -20.30
N ALA A 228 0.61 -7.93 -20.62
CA ALA A 228 1.38 -6.75 -20.26
C ALA A 228 0.95 -5.58 -21.15
N ILE A 229 0.28 -4.58 -20.59
CA ILE A 229 0.09 -3.28 -21.24
C ILE A 229 1.42 -2.54 -21.14
N ASN A 230 2.08 -2.35 -22.28
CA ASN A 230 3.34 -1.61 -22.41
C ASN A 230 3.11 -0.12 -22.11
N TYR A 231 3.41 0.30 -20.88
CA TYR A 231 3.58 1.72 -20.57
C TYR A 231 5.06 2.08 -20.74
N ALA A 232 5.39 2.61 -21.92
CA ALA A 232 6.62 3.36 -22.16
C ALA A 232 6.53 4.71 -21.45
N GLU A 233 6.51 4.74 -20.11
CA GLU A 233 6.75 5.96 -19.33
C GLU A 233 8.24 6.02 -19.00
N THR A 234 8.87 7.04 -19.53
CA THR A 234 10.22 7.56 -19.36
C THR A 234 11.01 7.01 -18.18
N THR A 235 12.15 6.41 -18.50
CA THR A 235 13.22 5.95 -17.60
C THR A 235 14.00 7.10 -16.94
N HIS A 236 13.46 8.31 -16.88
CA HIS A 236 14.14 9.46 -16.29
C HIS A 236 13.94 9.47 -14.76
N GLN A 237 15.05 9.73 -14.07
CA GLN A 237 15.08 9.95 -12.63
C GLN A 237 14.22 11.18 -12.31
N PRO A 238 13.36 11.10 -11.27
CA PRO A 238 12.53 12.23 -10.91
C PRO A 238 13.36 13.35 -10.26
N ILE A 239 13.06 14.57 -10.66
CA ILE A 239 13.60 15.77 -10.03
C ILE A 239 12.63 16.19 -8.93
N ILE A 240 13.15 16.33 -7.71
CA ILE A 240 12.40 16.63 -6.50
C ILE A 240 12.93 17.91 -5.88
N ARG A 241 12.05 18.77 -5.42
CA ARG A 241 12.44 19.99 -4.70
C ARG A 241 12.93 19.65 -3.30
N GLY A 242 13.95 20.36 -2.82
CA GLY A 242 14.48 20.21 -1.47
C GLY A 242 13.43 20.45 -0.40
N HIS A 243 12.53 21.41 -0.60
CA HIS A 243 11.37 21.61 0.27
C HIS A 243 10.54 20.35 0.45
N THR A 244 10.26 19.61 -0.66
CA THR A 244 9.50 18.35 -0.59
C THR A 244 10.24 17.28 0.20
N LEU A 245 11.57 17.18 0.03
CA LEU A 245 12.39 16.23 0.78
C LEU A 245 12.40 16.53 2.28
N GLN A 246 12.45 17.81 2.65
CA GLN A 246 12.34 18.21 4.07
C GLN A 246 10.96 17.89 4.65
N GLN A 247 9.88 18.08 3.89
CA GLN A 247 8.54 17.67 4.32
C GLN A 247 8.45 16.16 4.55
N LEU A 248 9.07 15.36 3.68
CA LEU A 248 9.18 13.89 3.86
C LEU A 248 10.00 13.54 5.10
N ALA A 249 11.12 14.23 5.33
CA ALA A 249 12.00 14.02 6.48
C ALA A 249 11.28 14.22 7.82
N HIS A 250 10.39 15.20 7.88
CA HIS A 250 9.64 15.56 9.09
C HIS A 250 8.26 14.90 9.20
N GLY A 251 7.90 14.00 8.26
CA GLY A 251 6.58 13.36 8.22
C GLY A 251 5.42 14.34 7.96
N ALA A 252 5.74 15.58 7.60
CA ALA A 252 4.80 16.68 7.43
C ALA A 252 4.31 16.81 5.99
N LEU A 253 3.94 15.72 5.33
CA LEU A 253 3.31 15.79 4.00
C LEU A 253 1.99 16.54 4.11
N VAL A 254 2.11 17.84 4.02
CA VAL A 254 0.99 18.78 4.01
C VAL A 254 0.38 18.78 2.60
N SER A 255 -0.88 19.17 2.54
CA SER A 255 -1.74 19.25 1.35
C SER A 255 -1.27 20.26 0.27
N ASP A 256 0.01 20.64 0.23
CA ASP A 256 0.57 21.41 -0.87
C ASP A 256 0.54 20.59 -2.17
N PRO A 257 -0.25 21.00 -3.16
CA PRO A 257 -0.39 20.26 -4.41
C PRO A 257 0.94 20.04 -5.15
N ALA A 258 1.90 20.93 -4.97
CA ALA A 258 3.19 20.81 -5.62
C ALA A 258 4.07 19.76 -4.91
N CYS A 259 4.08 19.71 -3.57
CA CYS A 259 4.71 18.64 -2.80
C CYS A 259 4.08 17.27 -3.11
N LEU A 260 2.75 17.18 -3.18
CA LEU A 260 2.08 15.92 -3.53
C LEU A 260 2.47 15.42 -4.92
N ARG A 261 2.59 16.31 -5.93
CA ARG A 261 3.04 15.93 -7.27
C ARG A 261 4.48 15.39 -7.25
N ASP A 262 5.39 16.05 -6.53
CA ASP A 262 6.77 15.58 -6.37
C ASP A 262 6.82 14.23 -5.67
N CYS A 263 6.11 14.08 -4.55
CA CYS A 263 6.01 12.80 -3.84
C CYS A 263 5.45 11.69 -4.72
N LYS A 264 4.42 11.97 -5.52
CA LYS A 264 3.84 11.01 -6.46
C LYS A 264 4.86 10.52 -7.50
N ARG A 265 5.65 11.44 -8.07
CA ARG A 265 6.72 11.08 -9.02
C ARG A 265 7.80 10.24 -8.33
N LEU A 266 8.24 10.66 -7.15
CA LEU A 266 9.24 9.97 -6.35
C LEU A 266 8.79 8.54 -5.99
N MET A 267 7.59 8.39 -5.39
CA MET A 267 7.07 7.09 -5.00
C MET A 267 6.88 6.14 -6.19
N ARG A 268 6.36 6.64 -7.33
CA ARG A 268 6.25 5.83 -8.55
C ARG A 268 7.59 5.30 -9.02
N TYR A 269 8.61 6.14 -9.00
CA TYR A 269 9.96 5.77 -9.41
C TYR A 269 10.55 4.71 -8.47
N LEU A 270 10.56 4.97 -7.15
CA LEU A 270 11.11 4.06 -6.16
C LEU A 270 10.39 2.72 -6.13
N LEU A 271 9.05 2.73 -6.07
CA LEU A 271 8.25 1.51 -6.06
C LEU A 271 8.44 0.69 -7.34
N ARG A 272 8.47 1.34 -8.53
CA ARG A 272 8.74 0.66 -9.79
C ARG A 272 10.11 -0.02 -9.79
N HIS A 273 11.14 0.68 -9.30
CA HIS A 273 12.50 0.15 -9.19
C HIS A 273 12.53 -1.09 -8.30
N HIS A 274 12.04 -0.98 -7.07
CA HIS A 274 12.09 -2.06 -6.09
C HIS A 274 11.12 -3.23 -6.37
N LEU A 275 10.07 -3.01 -7.15
CA LEU A 275 9.20 -4.08 -7.67
C LEU A 275 9.77 -4.76 -8.93
N GLY A 276 10.99 -4.41 -9.36
CA GLY A 276 11.62 -4.98 -10.56
C GLY A 276 10.85 -4.68 -11.84
N GLY A 277 10.26 -3.47 -11.94
CA GLY A 277 9.47 -3.03 -13.09
C GLY A 277 8.07 -3.69 -13.21
N LYS A 278 7.70 -4.59 -12.30
CA LYS A 278 6.39 -5.25 -12.32
C LYS A 278 5.30 -4.26 -11.91
N THR A 279 4.22 -4.23 -12.69
CA THR A 279 3.04 -3.42 -12.38
C THR A 279 2.28 -3.97 -11.17
N LEU A 280 1.60 -3.09 -10.45
CA LEU A 280 0.69 -3.47 -9.37
C LEU A 280 -0.67 -3.82 -9.96
N ARG A 281 -1.23 -4.96 -9.57
CA ARG A 281 -2.54 -5.44 -10.05
C ARG A 281 -3.67 -4.51 -9.67
N THR A 282 -3.60 -3.94 -8.47
CA THR A 282 -4.58 -2.95 -8.02
C THR A 282 -4.57 -1.71 -8.90
N ARG A 283 -3.39 -1.26 -9.38
CA ARG A 283 -3.28 -0.16 -10.34
C ARG A 283 -3.86 -0.51 -11.70
N GLU A 284 -3.60 -1.71 -12.22
CA GLU A 284 -4.18 -2.20 -13.47
C GLU A 284 -5.70 -2.26 -13.38
N LEU A 285 -6.23 -2.75 -12.26
CA LEU A 285 -7.67 -2.81 -12.01
C LEU A 285 -8.30 -1.41 -11.95
N MET A 286 -7.68 -0.46 -11.23
CA MET A 286 -8.16 0.92 -11.15
C MET A 286 -8.23 1.59 -12.55
N ILE A 287 -7.22 1.35 -13.39
CA ILE A 287 -7.20 1.86 -14.77
C ILE A 287 -8.30 1.19 -15.59
N ALA A 288 -8.45 -0.13 -15.51
CA ALA A 288 -9.49 -0.85 -16.22
C ALA A 288 -10.90 -0.38 -15.83
N LEU A 289 -11.15 -0.15 -14.54
CA LEU A 289 -12.42 0.41 -14.05
C LEU A 289 -12.66 1.83 -14.54
N ALA A 290 -11.63 2.68 -14.58
CA ALA A 290 -11.76 4.05 -15.11
C ALA A 290 -12.08 4.12 -16.61
N HIS A 291 -11.81 3.05 -17.37
CA HIS A 291 -12.18 2.95 -18.80
C HIS A 291 -13.56 2.36 -19.04
N LEU A 292 -14.23 1.80 -18.02
CA LEU A 292 -15.56 1.22 -18.14
C LEU A 292 -16.69 2.22 -17.86
N PHE A 293 -16.35 3.39 -17.33
CA PHE A 293 -17.26 4.50 -17.00
C PHE A 293 -16.76 5.81 -17.61
#